data_907d3b19e0bcfb6f50c82a9b32866ae8
#
_entry.id   907d3b19e0bcfb6f50c82a9b32866ae8
#
_cell.length_a   1.000
_cell.length_b   1.000
_cell.length_c   1.000
_cell.angle_alpha   90.00
_cell.angle_beta   90.00
_cell.angle_gamma   90.00
#
_symmetry.space_group_name_H-M   'P 1'
#
loop_
_entity.id
_entity.type
_entity.pdbx_description
1 polymer ?
#
loop_
_entity_poly.entity_id
_entity_poly.type
_entity_poly.pdbx_seq_one_letter_code
_entity_poly.pdbx_strand_id
1 'polypeptide(L)'
;VLDTTTMLRFAAERIEPLAEVGVAVLLPSWWSRRARVALRAKAKSPASPPGAVEGSAFGMDALVSFTWEAALGGRKLSSTDLVRLEEAAAAKAEMVRLRGEWVFIDPDDIANLIATVGTEGEAGATDLLRAGLGLDDLGAPDGLEVDGVVATGWLGNLLDDAVAGTITPIDDPPGFNGALRPYQQRGVAWLAFLGRLGLGACLADDMGLGKTAQLIATILADPSPGPTLVVCPVSVLGNWEREIGRFAPELSVLVHHGTGRHRDPATDGDGDERSRDTTAAFADLVSGFDVVLTTYSLVARDADQLQTLTWGRLALDEAQQIKNPRTNTAKAVAALSAQRRIALTGTPVENR
;
A
#
# COMPACT_ATOMS: atom_id res chain seq x y z
N VAL A 1 48.59 3.51 -3.73
CA VAL A 1 47.44 2.60 -3.78
C VAL A 1 46.91 2.52 -2.37
N LEU A 2 45.67 2.93 -2.16
CA LEU A 2 45.00 2.81 -0.87
C LEU A 2 44.63 1.34 -0.64
N ASP A 3 44.79 0.88 0.62
CA ASP A 3 44.23 -0.41 1.00
C ASP A 3 42.70 -0.34 1.04
N THR A 4 42.03 -1.51 1.03
CA THR A 4 40.58 -1.62 0.95
C THR A 4 39.86 -0.90 2.09
N THR A 5 40.35 -1.00 3.30
CA THR A 5 39.80 -0.35 4.52
C THR A 5 39.87 1.18 4.44
N THR A 6 41.03 1.71 4.02
CA THR A 6 41.17 3.15 3.81
C THR A 6 40.30 3.69 2.70
N MET A 7 40.16 2.92 1.61
CA MET A 7 39.28 3.28 0.49
C MET A 7 37.80 3.31 0.92
N LEU A 8 37.36 2.34 1.70
CA LEU A 8 35.99 2.27 2.21
C LEU A 8 35.66 3.41 3.15
N ARG A 9 36.57 3.70 4.10
CA ARG A 9 36.42 4.84 5.03
C ARG A 9 36.39 6.16 4.28
N PHE A 10 37.28 6.37 3.31
CA PHE A 10 37.26 7.56 2.45
C PHE A 10 35.91 7.70 1.74
N ALA A 11 35.42 6.62 1.19
CA ALA A 11 34.17 6.63 0.45
C ALA A 11 32.93 6.85 1.35
N ALA A 12 32.93 6.32 2.57
CA ALA A 12 31.84 6.54 3.54
C ALA A 12 31.81 7.97 4.08
N GLU A 13 32.98 8.55 4.37
CA GLU A 13 33.09 9.81 5.12
C GLU A 13 33.31 11.05 4.25
N ARG A 14 33.82 10.89 3.02
CA ARG A 14 34.31 12.01 2.20
C ARG A 14 33.61 12.25 0.89
N ILE A 15 32.86 11.26 0.36
CA ILE A 15 32.21 11.41 -0.94
C ILE A 15 31.09 12.45 -0.88
N GLU A 16 30.23 12.39 0.13
CA GLU A 16 29.12 13.31 0.27
C GLU A 16 29.58 14.77 0.48
N PRO A 17 30.53 15.07 1.40
CA PRO A 17 31.12 16.40 1.50
C PRO A 17 31.83 16.89 0.23
N LEU A 18 32.46 15.99 -0.54
CA LEU A 18 33.10 16.36 -1.81
C LEU A 18 32.07 16.72 -2.88
N ALA A 19 30.93 16.00 -2.92
CA ALA A 19 29.84 16.30 -3.83
C ALA A 19 29.20 17.67 -3.51
N GLU A 20 29.07 18.02 -2.23
CA GLU A 20 28.55 19.31 -1.79
C GLU A 20 29.40 20.51 -2.25
N VAL A 21 30.72 20.32 -2.35
CA VAL A 21 31.62 21.36 -2.88
C VAL A 21 31.85 21.27 -4.40
N GLY A 22 31.04 20.48 -5.11
CA GLY A 22 31.06 20.37 -6.56
C GLY A 22 32.17 19.47 -7.13
N VAL A 23 32.79 18.63 -6.31
CA VAL A 23 33.80 17.66 -6.76
C VAL A 23 33.12 16.35 -7.16
N ALA A 24 33.13 16.02 -8.46
CA ALA A 24 32.62 14.74 -8.95
C ALA A 24 33.58 13.59 -8.61
N VAL A 25 33.11 12.63 -7.81
CA VAL A 25 33.87 11.42 -7.50
C VAL A 25 33.38 10.29 -8.41
N LEU A 26 34.26 9.80 -9.29
CA LEU A 26 33.99 8.65 -10.13
C LEU A 26 34.26 7.36 -9.35
N LEU A 27 33.20 6.68 -8.99
CA LEU A 27 33.25 5.42 -8.29
C LEU A 27 33.07 4.25 -9.27
N PRO A 28 33.68 3.10 -8.99
CA PRO A 28 33.40 1.89 -9.77
C PRO A 28 31.90 1.55 -9.73
N SER A 29 31.38 0.96 -10.80
CA SER A 29 29.95 0.62 -10.93
C SER A 29 29.42 -0.32 -9.84
N TRP A 30 30.29 -1.10 -9.20
CA TRP A 30 29.92 -1.95 -8.06
C TRP A 30 29.71 -1.16 -6.76
N TRP A 31 30.22 0.08 -6.66
CA TRP A 31 30.07 0.92 -5.48
C TRP A 31 28.65 1.46 -5.31
N SER A 32 27.99 1.79 -6.40
CA SER A 32 26.60 2.26 -6.42
C SER A 32 25.57 1.15 -6.11
N ARG A 33 25.99 -0.10 -6.20
CA ARG A 33 25.20 -1.29 -5.86
C ARG A 33 25.84 -1.96 -4.63
N ARG A 34 25.68 -1.34 -3.48
CA ARG A 34 26.10 -1.96 -2.21
C ARG A 34 25.22 -3.18 -1.98
N ALA A 35 25.68 -4.34 -2.44
CA ALA A 35 24.98 -5.58 -2.17
C ALA A 35 25.03 -5.85 -0.66
N ARG A 36 23.88 -5.97 -0.04
CA ARG A 36 23.72 -6.42 1.35
C ARG A 36 23.13 -7.80 1.34
N VAL A 37 23.50 -8.58 2.33
CA VAL A 37 22.83 -9.84 2.59
C VAL A 37 21.50 -9.53 3.26
N ALA A 38 20.45 -10.18 2.81
CA ALA A 38 19.10 -9.97 3.27
C ALA A 38 18.43 -11.32 3.62
N LEU A 39 17.34 -11.26 4.35
CA LEU A 39 16.44 -12.39 4.54
C LEU A 39 15.45 -12.48 3.39
N ARG A 40 15.02 -13.69 3.09
CA ARG A 40 13.93 -13.96 2.15
C ARG A 40 13.01 -15.00 2.76
N ALA A 41 11.70 -14.73 2.75
CA ALA A 41 10.73 -15.71 3.22
C ALA A 41 10.43 -16.72 2.10
N LYS A 42 10.51 -18.01 2.41
CA LYS A 42 10.09 -19.09 1.53
C LYS A 42 8.81 -19.71 2.06
N ALA A 43 7.70 -19.42 1.40
CA ALA A 43 6.37 -19.88 1.77
C ALA A 43 5.91 -21.04 0.89
N LYS A 44 5.10 -21.94 1.46
CA LYS A 44 4.45 -23.00 0.71
C LYS A 44 2.95 -22.92 0.94
N SER A 45 2.20 -22.76 -0.12
CA SER A 45 0.74 -22.84 -0.09
C SER A 45 0.24 -23.99 -0.97
N PRO A 46 -0.97 -24.51 -0.72
CA PRO A 46 -1.61 -25.51 -1.58
C PRO A 46 -1.78 -24.97 -3.00
N ALA A 47 -2.17 -25.83 -3.96
CA ALA A 47 -2.45 -25.41 -5.34
C ALA A 47 -3.64 -24.46 -5.43
N SER A 48 -4.61 -24.58 -4.51
CA SER A 48 -5.78 -23.70 -4.42
C SER A 48 -5.95 -23.17 -2.99
N PRO A 49 -6.46 -21.95 -2.78
CA PRO A 49 -6.70 -21.41 -1.45
C PRO A 49 -7.76 -22.24 -0.71
N PRO A 50 -7.65 -22.39 0.63
CA PRO A 50 -8.64 -23.12 1.43
C PRO A 50 -10.03 -22.47 1.30
N GLY A 51 -11.05 -23.25 0.93
CA GLY A 51 -12.43 -22.76 0.81
C GLY A 51 -12.73 -21.95 -0.45
N ALA A 52 -11.88 -22.01 -1.47
CA ALA A 52 -12.08 -21.29 -2.71
C ALA A 52 -13.31 -21.79 -3.47
N VAL A 53 -14.31 -20.92 -3.56
CA VAL A 53 -15.23 -20.86 -4.69
C VAL A 53 -14.61 -19.86 -5.67
N GLU A 54 -14.55 -20.16 -6.97
CA GLU A 54 -13.97 -19.27 -7.97
C GLU A 54 -14.51 -17.84 -7.79
N GLY A 55 -13.58 -16.88 -7.58
CA GLY A 55 -13.92 -15.46 -7.41
C GLY A 55 -14.10 -14.95 -5.98
N SER A 56 -13.93 -15.76 -4.93
CA SER A 56 -14.08 -15.29 -3.55
C SER A 56 -12.74 -14.88 -2.94
N ALA A 57 -12.75 -13.85 -2.07
CA ALA A 57 -11.62 -13.37 -1.26
C ALA A 57 -11.16 -14.37 -0.18
N PHE A 58 -11.68 -15.60 -0.20
CA PHE A 58 -11.34 -16.67 0.73
C PHE A 58 -9.89 -17.13 0.48
N GLY A 59 -9.04 -16.94 1.46
CA GLY A 59 -7.64 -17.36 1.43
C GLY A 59 -6.65 -16.25 1.79
N MET A 60 -7.04 -14.97 1.70
CA MET A 60 -6.16 -13.85 2.04
C MET A 60 -5.87 -13.74 3.54
N ASP A 61 -6.79 -14.21 4.39
CA ASP A 61 -6.60 -14.32 5.84
C ASP A 61 -6.00 -15.67 6.25
N ALA A 62 -5.70 -16.56 5.29
CA ALA A 62 -5.12 -17.85 5.59
C ALA A 62 -3.71 -17.68 6.17
N LEU A 63 -3.45 -18.35 7.29
CA LEU A 63 -2.09 -18.47 7.82
C LEU A 63 -1.27 -19.39 6.91
N VAL A 64 -0.11 -18.93 6.51
CA VAL A 64 0.83 -19.65 5.66
C VAL A 64 2.16 -19.74 6.40
N SER A 65 2.66 -20.97 6.55
CA SER A 65 3.98 -21.19 7.12
C SER A 65 5.06 -20.82 6.11
N PHE A 66 6.10 -20.19 6.58
CA PHE A 66 7.27 -19.85 5.77
C PHE A 66 8.57 -20.17 6.53
N THR A 67 9.65 -20.31 5.80
CA THR A 67 11.00 -20.53 6.34
C THR A 67 11.91 -19.39 5.87
N TRP A 68 12.72 -18.84 6.78
CA TRP A 68 13.70 -17.84 6.43
C TRP A 68 14.88 -18.44 5.66
N GLU A 69 15.23 -17.84 4.53
CA GLU A 69 16.41 -18.12 3.74
C GLU A 69 17.29 -16.86 3.64
N ALA A 70 18.60 -17.01 3.61
CA ALA A 70 19.50 -15.91 3.28
C ALA A 70 19.52 -15.69 1.76
N ALA A 71 19.52 -14.42 1.36
CA ALA A 71 19.55 -14.02 -0.05
C ALA A 71 20.57 -12.90 -0.30
N LEU A 72 21.01 -12.81 -1.55
CA LEU A 72 21.82 -11.73 -2.09
C LEU A 72 21.29 -11.36 -3.47
N GLY A 73 20.74 -10.15 -3.60
CA GLY A 73 20.14 -9.68 -4.87
C GLY A 73 19.04 -10.61 -5.37
N GLY A 74 18.08 -11.01 -4.50
CA GLY A 74 16.96 -11.90 -4.82
C GLY A 74 17.32 -13.38 -4.94
N ARG A 75 18.59 -13.77 -4.82
CA ARG A 75 19.04 -15.15 -5.00
C ARG A 75 19.43 -15.78 -3.67
N LYS A 76 18.89 -16.97 -3.39
CA LYS A 76 19.23 -17.77 -2.20
C LYS A 76 20.74 -17.99 -2.10
N LEU A 77 21.31 -17.74 -0.92
CA LEU A 77 22.68 -18.10 -0.59
C LEU A 77 22.80 -19.61 -0.32
N SER A 78 23.92 -20.20 -0.74
CA SER A 78 24.23 -21.60 -0.44
C SER A 78 24.81 -21.73 0.97
N SER A 79 24.85 -22.95 1.50
CA SER A 79 25.53 -23.24 2.76
C SER A 79 27.01 -22.82 2.73
N THR A 80 27.68 -22.98 1.59
CA THR A 80 29.06 -22.54 1.41
C THR A 80 29.21 -21.02 1.48
N ASP A 81 28.22 -20.27 0.93
CA ASP A 81 28.22 -18.81 1.01
C ASP A 81 28.01 -18.34 2.46
N LEU A 82 27.14 -19.03 3.21
CA LEU A 82 26.91 -18.73 4.64
C LEU A 82 28.16 -18.98 5.51
N VAL A 83 28.87 -20.10 5.29
CA VAL A 83 30.13 -20.37 5.98
C VAL A 83 31.17 -19.27 5.71
N ARG A 84 31.27 -18.81 4.46
CA ARG A 84 32.18 -17.69 4.13
C ARG A 84 31.80 -16.37 4.79
N LEU A 85 30.50 -16.10 4.94
CA LEU A 85 30.02 -14.93 5.65
C LEU A 85 30.38 -15.02 7.14
N GLU A 86 30.17 -16.16 7.75
CA GLU A 86 30.49 -16.43 9.14
C GLU A 86 32.01 -16.28 9.42
N GLU A 87 32.85 -16.88 8.57
CA GLU A 87 34.30 -16.76 8.67
C GLU A 87 34.77 -15.31 8.51
N ALA A 88 34.16 -14.55 7.57
CA ALA A 88 34.51 -13.16 7.35
C ALA A 88 34.04 -12.27 8.52
N ALA A 89 32.85 -12.51 9.07
CA ALA A 89 32.36 -11.81 10.25
C ALA A 89 33.22 -12.10 11.49
N ALA A 90 33.61 -13.36 11.70
CA ALA A 90 34.54 -13.76 12.78
C ALA A 90 35.92 -13.10 12.63
N ALA A 91 36.39 -12.91 11.42
CA ALA A 91 37.63 -12.19 11.10
C ALA A 91 37.49 -10.66 11.17
N LYS A 92 36.30 -10.12 11.52
CA LYS A 92 35.97 -8.70 11.51
C LYS A 92 36.29 -8.01 10.17
N ALA A 93 36.07 -8.74 9.07
CA ALA A 93 36.22 -8.18 7.74
C ALA A 93 35.05 -7.25 7.46
N GLU A 94 35.34 -6.07 6.91
CA GLU A 94 34.28 -5.11 6.51
C GLU A 94 33.58 -5.50 5.20
N MET A 95 34.19 -6.40 4.43
CA MET A 95 33.68 -6.88 3.13
C MET A 95 34.11 -8.30 2.83
N VAL A 96 33.25 -9.03 2.10
CA VAL A 96 33.56 -10.33 1.53
C VAL A 96 33.13 -10.39 0.06
N ARG A 97 33.83 -11.16 -0.75
CA ARG A 97 33.44 -11.39 -2.13
C ARG A 97 32.59 -12.67 -2.22
N LEU A 98 31.30 -12.48 -2.50
CA LEU A 98 30.36 -13.59 -2.71
C LEU A 98 29.87 -13.56 -4.16
N ARG A 99 29.95 -14.69 -4.85
CA ARG A 99 29.46 -14.85 -6.25
C ARG A 99 29.96 -13.78 -7.23
N GLY A 100 31.15 -13.23 -6.97
CA GLY A 100 31.73 -12.17 -7.79
C GLY A 100 31.40 -10.75 -7.37
N GLU A 101 30.49 -10.56 -6.45
CA GLU A 101 30.07 -9.25 -5.91
C GLU A 101 30.72 -8.98 -4.55
N TRP A 102 31.02 -7.71 -4.27
CA TRP A 102 31.48 -7.29 -2.96
C TRP A 102 30.29 -6.99 -2.04
N VAL A 103 30.25 -7.68 -0.91
CA VAL A 103 29.22 -7.57 0.10
C VAL A 103 29.79 -6.94 1.36
N PHE A 104 29.10 -5.93 1.87
CA PHE A 104 29.43 -5.33 3.15
C PHE A 104 28.99 -6.24 4.29
N ILE A 105 29.82 -6.35 5.32
CA ILE A 105 29.59 -7.19 6.50
C ILE A 105 29.49 -6.31 7.72
N ASP A 106 28.39 -6.41 8.42
CA ASP A 106 28.28 -6.06 9.82
C ASP A 106 28.25 -7.36 10.61
N PRO A 107 29.18 -7.58 11.57
CA PRO A 107 29.21 -8.84 12.31
C PRO A 107 27.92 -9.17 13.05
N ASP A 108 27.22 -8.15 13.59
CA ASP A 108 25.97 -8.33 14.34
C ASP A 108 24.83 -8.71 13.37
N ASP A 109 24.75 -8.07 12.21
CA ASP A 109 23.80 -8.40 11.16
C ASP A 109 24.01 -9.83 10.65
N ILE A 110 25.26 -10.27 10.45
CA ILE A 110 25.57 -11.63 10.02
C ILE A 110 25.21 -12.66 11.10
N ALA A 111 25.49 -12.36 12.37
CA ALA A 111 25.09 -13.25 13.46
C ALA A 111 23.57 -13.42 13.54
N ASN A 112 22.83 -12.31 13.43
CA ASN A 112 21.36 -12.32 13.39
C ASN A 112 20.82 -13.08 12.16
N LEU A 113 21.44 -12.87 10.99
CA LEU A 113 21.09 -13.60 9.77
C LEU A 113 21.23 -15.12 9.95
N ILE A 114 22.41 -15.57 10.44
CA ILE A 114 22.68 -17.00 10.62
C ILE A 114 21.75 -17.62 11.65
N ALA A 115 21.44 -16.90 12.73
CA ALA A 115 20.51 -17.36 13.77
C ALA A 115 19.09 -17.47 13.23
N THR A 116 18.71 -16.65 12.26
CA THR A 116 17.34 -16.58 11.69
C THR A 116 17.14 -17.56 10.53
N VAL A 117 18.18 -17.82 9.73
CA VAL A 117 18.10 -18.72 8.57
C VAL A 117 17.70 -20.13 9.01
N GLY A 118 16.67 -20.67 8.36
CA GLY A 118 16.11 -22.00 8.66
C GLY A 118 15.06 -22.00 9.77
N THR A 119 14.82 -20.89 10.46
CA THR A 119 13.69 -20.79 11.38
C THR A 119 12.38 -20.70 10.61
N GLU A 120 11.32 -21.25 11.21
CA GLU A 120 9.97 -21.22 10.66
C GLU A 120 9.19 -20.07 11.30
N GLY A 121 8.34 -19.43 10.50
CA GLY A 121 7.37 -18.44 10.92
C GLY A 121 6.00 -18.71 10.29
N GLU A 122 4.98 -18.08 10.82
CA GLU A 122 3.64 -18.05 10.24
C GLU A 122 3.20 -16.61 10.05
N ALA A 123 2.63 -16.32 8.89
CA ALA A 123 2.08 -15.00 8.59
C ALA A 123 0.81 -15.15 7.75
N GLY A 124 -0.04 -14.13 7.78
CA GLY A 124 -1.17 -14.05 6.88
C GLY A 124 -0.72 -13.98 5.42
N ALA A 125 -1.51 -14.53 4.52
CA ALA A 125 -1.20 -14.45 3.08
C ALA A 125 -1.05 -13.00 2.61
N THR A 126 -1.85 -12.09 3.15
CA THR A 126 -1.77 -10.65 2.89
C THR A 126 -0.40 -10.08 3.31
N ASP A 127 0.11 -10.44 4.49
CA ASP A 127 1.40 -9.94 4.98
C ASP A 127 2.55 -10.48 4.14
N LEU A 128 2.48 -11.76 3.72
CA LEU A 128 3.45 -12.35 2.80
C LEU A 128 3.43 -11.66 1.42
N LEU A 129 2.25 -11.29 0.91
CA LEU A 129 2.16 -10.52 -0.34
C LEU A 129 2.75 -9.12 -0.19
N ARG A 130 2.47 -8.44 0.93
CA ARG A 130 3.04 -7.12 1.24
C ARG A 130 4.57 -7.20 1.33
N ALA A 131 5.10 -8.21 2.02
CA ALA A 131 6.53 -8.44 2.11
C ALA A 131 7.16 -8.78 0.74
N GLY A 132 6.47 -9.56 -0.10
CA GLY A 132 6.87 -9.84 -1.47
C GLY A 132 6.94 -8.60 -2.37
N LEU A 133 6.15 -7.58 -2.05
CA LEU A 133 6.16 -6.26 -2.70
C LEU A 133 7.11 -5.25 -2.03
N GLY A 134 7.87 -5.66 -1.00
CA GLY A 134 8.78 -4.80 -0.26
C GLY A 134 8.08 -3.80 0.68
N LEU A 135 6.87 -4.10 1.16
CA LEU A 135 6.03 -3.22 1.97
C LEU A 135 5.87 -3.70 3.42
N ASP A 136 6.49 -4.84 3.76
CA ASP A 136 6.45 -5.46 5.09
C ASP A 136 7.74 -6.25 5.32
N ASP A 137 8.18 -6.37 6.56
CA ASP A 137 9.39 -7.10 6.94
C ASP A 137 9.13 -8.45 7.64
N LEU A 138 7.86 -8.81 7.81
CA LEU A 138 7.41 -10.05 8.49
C LEU A 138 8.03 -10.23 9.88
N GLY A 139 8.37 -9.14 10.56
CA GLY A 139 9.03 -9.18 11.87
C GLY A 139 10.48 -9.69 11.80
N ALA A 140 11.19 -9.44 10.72
CA ALA A 140 12.62 -9.71 10.62
C ALA A 140 13.40 -9.00 11.73
N PRO A 141 14.52 -9.56 12.22
CA PRO A 141 15.36 -8.91 13.22
C PRO A 141 15.87 -7.54 12.74
N ASP A 142 16.01 -6.60 13.68
CA ASP A 142 16.58 -5.28 13.42
C ASP A 142 17.94 -5.38 12.69
N GLY A 143 18.15 -4.54 11.70
CA GLY A 143 19.38 -4.50 10.87
C GLY A 143 19.31 -5.41 9.63
N LEU A 144 18.35 -6.33 9.53
CA LEU A 144 18.20 -7.21 8.38
C LEU A 144 17.05 -6.74 7.46
N GLU A 145 17.38 -6.54 6.21
CA GLU A 145 16.38 -6.26 5.18
C GLU A 145 15.69 -7.55 4.71
N VAL A 146 14.43 -7.48 4.33
CA VAL A 146 13.73 -8.59 3.68
C VAL A 146 13.75 -8.37 2.16
N ASP A 147 14.45 -9.25 1.45
CA ASP A 147 14.58 -9.24 -0.02
C ASP A 147 13.46 -10.10 -0.65
N GLY A 148 12.23 -9.83 -0.23
CA GLY A 148 11.02 -10.40 -0.80
C GLY A 148 10.60 -11.76 -0.27
N VAL A 149 9.59 -12.31 -0.93
CA VAL A 149 8.97 -13.61 -0.64
C VAL A 149 9.02 -14.49 -1.89
N VAL A 150 9.39 -15.75 -1.70
CA VAL A 150 9.24 -16.77 -2.73
C VAL A 150 8.20 -17.76 -2.24
N ALA A 151 7.11 -17.88 -2.95
CA ALA A 151 6.04 -18.79 -2.59
C ALA A 151 5.78 -19.82 -3.70
N THR A 152 5.16 -20.93 -3.33
CA THR A 152 4.64 -21.94 -4.26
C THR A 152 3.14 -22.11 -4.05
N GLY A 153 2.46 -22.72 -5.01
CA GLY A 153 1.00 -22.86 -4.97
C GLY A 153 0.27 -21.56 -5.32
N TRP A 154 -0.95 -21.39 -4.83
CA TRP A 154 -1.78 -20.25 -5.17
C TRP A 154 -1.15 -18.89 -4.77
N LEU A 155 -0.46 -18.83 -3.63
CA LEU A 155 0.22 -17.61 -3.19
C LEU A 155 1.38 -17.23 -4.11
N GLY A 156 2.12 -18.23 -4.64
CA GLY A 156 3.18 -18.01 -5.62
C GLY A 156 2.64 -17.43 -6.92
N ASN A 157 1.57 -18.01 -7.44
CA ASN A 157 0.91 -17.49 -8.65
C ASN A 157 0.44 -16.04 -8.46
N LEU A 158 -0.14 -15.74 -7.29
CA LEU A 158 -0.62 -14.39 -6.98
C LEU A 158 0.51 -13.37 -6.85
N LEU A 159 1.66 -13.77 -6.28
CA LEU A 159 2.87 -12.94 -6.21
C LEU A 159 3.46 -12.69 -7.61
N ASP A 160 3.54 -13.72 -8.43
CA ASP A 160 4.05 -13.62 -9.80
C ASP A 160 3.16 -12.69 -10.63
N ASP A 161 1.85 -12.81 -10.52
CA ASP A 161 0.87 -11.92 -11.19
C ASP A 161 0.98 -10.47 -10.71
N ALA A 162 1.17 -10.27 -9.40
CA ALA A 162 1.31 -8.94 -8.81
C ALA A 162 2.60 -8.25 -9.28
N VAL A 163 3.71 -8.98 -9.29
CA VAL A 163 5.03 -8.47 -9.73
C VAL A 163 5.06 -8.26 -11.25
N ALA A 164 4.43 -9.14 -12.02
CA ALA A 164 4.34 -9.02 -13.47
C ALA A 164 3.34 -7.98 -13.95
N GLY A 165 2.49 -7.45 -13.04
CA GLY A 165 1.39 -6.54 -13.41
C GLY A 165 0.31 -7.20 -14.27
N THR A 166 0.18 -8.53 -14.23
CA THR A 166 -0.74 -9.33 -15.03
C THR A 166 -2.01 -9.70 -14.27
N ILE A 167 -2.55 -8.74 -13.49
CA ILE A 167 -3.81 -8.96 -12.76
C ILE A 167 -4.93 -9.23 -13.76
N THR A 168 -5.60 -10.37 -13.59
CA THR A 168 -6.71 -10.76 -14.45
C THR A 168 -7.81 -9.70 -14.42
N PRO A 169 -8.23 -9.15 -15.58
CA PRO A 169 -9.34 -8.20 -15.63
C PRO A 169 -10.60 -8.78 -15.00
N ILE A 170 -11.37 -7.93 -14.33
CA ILE A 170 -12.68 -8.29 -13.79
C ILE A 170 -13.72 -7.96 -14.85
N ASP A 171 -14.62 -8.89 -15.11
CA ASP A 171 -15.83 -8.64 -15.92
C ASP A 171 -16.71 -7.57 -15.26
N ASP A 172 -17.69 -7.06 -15.99
CA ASP A 172 -18.63 -6.08 -15.45
C ASP A 172 -19.31 -6.64 -14.19
N PRO A 173 -19.17 -5.98 -13.03
CA PRO A 173 -19.70 -6.53 -11.79
C PRO A 173 -21.22 -6.54 -11.77
N PRO A 174 -21.87 -7.49 -11.07
CA PRO A 174 -23.31 -7.48 -10.89
C PRO A 174 -23.80 -6.13 -10.35
N GLY A 175 -24.89 -5.63 -10.92
CA GLY A 175 -25.44 -4.31 -10.58
C GLY A 175 -24.80 -3.13 -11.31
N PHE A 176 -23.75 -3.35 -12.10
CA PHE A 176 -23.17 -2.30 -12.94
C PHE A 176 -23.94 -2.15 -14.24
N ASN A 177 -24.61 -1.01 -14.41
CA ASN A 177 -25.42 -0.71 -15.59
C ASN A 177 -24.58 -0.02 -16.68
N GLY A 178 -23.80 -0.80 -17.40
CA GLY A 178 -22.90 -0.33 -18.45
C GLY A 178 -21.97 -1.44 -18.91
N ALA A 179 -21.00 -1.10 -19.74
CA ALA A 179 -19.92 -1.98 -20.16
C ALA A 179 -18.58 -1.29 -19.93
N LEU A 180 -17.72 -1.89 -19.13
CA LEU A 180 -16.36 -1.42 -18.89
C LEU A 180 -15.48 -1.73 -20.10
N ARG A 181 -14.66 -0.78 -20.50
CA ARG A 181 -13.63 -1.02 -21.51
C ARG A 181 -12.52 -1.91 -20.93
N PRO A 182 -11.78 -2.66 -21.76
CA PRO A 182 -10.74 -3.59 -21.26
C PRO A 182 -9.70 -2.94 -20.32
N TYR A 183 -9.35 -1.67 -20.54
CA TYR A 183 -8.44 -0.97 -19.63
C TYR A 183 -9.11 -0.61 -18.29
N GLN A 184 -10.42 -0.33 -18.29
CA GLN A 184 -11.19 -0.07 -17.08
C GLN A 184 -11.38 -1.35 -16.26
N GLN A 185 -11.62 -2.48 -16.91
CA GLN A 185 -11.67 -3.80 -16.25
C GLN A 185 -10.35 -4.13 -15.53
N ARG A 186 -9.21 -3.81 -16.15
CA ARG A 186 -7.90 -3.94 -15.50
C ARG A 186 -7.76 -2.98 -14.33
N GLY A 187 -8.20 -1.72 -14.47
CA GLY A 187 -8.17 -0.72 -13.40
C GLY A 187 -9.01 -1.14 -12.19
N VAL A 188 -10.23 -1.66 -12.42
CA VAL A 188 -11.10 -2.20 -11.35
C VAL A 188 -10.44 -3.38 -10.65
N ALA A 189 -9.88 -4.32 -11.41
CA ALA A 189 -9.17 -5.47 -10.87
C ALA A 189 -7.98 -5.05 -10.00
N TRP A 190 -7.21 -4.05 -10.46
CA TRP A 190 -6.08 -3.48 -9.72
C TRP A 190 -6.52 -2.81 -8.42
N LEU A 191 -7.56 -1.97 -8.45
CA LEU A 191 -8.09 -1.31 -7.26
C LEU A 191 -8.61 -2.31 -6.23
N ALA A 192 -9.34 -3.34 -6.68
CA ALA A 192 -9.84 -4.40 -5.82
C ALA A 192 -8.69 -5.23 -5.22
N PHE A 193 -7.67 -5.53 -6.00
CA PHE A 193 -6.47 -6.25 -5.55
C PHE A 193 -5.75 -5.48 -4.44
N LEU A 194 -5.43 -4.20 -4.66
CA LEU A 194 -4.77 -3.37 -3.64
C LEU A 194 -5.63 -3.22 -2.38
N GLY A 195 -6.95 -3.06 -2.55
CA GLY A 195 -7.90 -2.99 -1.44
C GLY A 195 -7.88 -4.23 -0.55
N ARG A 196 -7.78 -5.44 -1.12
CA ARG A 196 -7.65 -6.71 -0.38
C ARG A 196 -6.34 -6.82 0.37
N LEU A 197 -5.27 -6.22 -0.15
CA LEU A 197 -3.97 -6.14 0.53
C LEU A 197 -3.92 -5.07 1.63
N GLY A 198 -5.01 -4.32 1.85
CA GLY A 198 -5.01 -3.18 2.77
C GLY A 198 -4.10 -2.03 2.33
N LEU A 199 -3.78 -1.98 1.03
CA LEU A 199 -2.95 -0.93 0.44
C LEU A 199 -3.81 0.21 -0.10
N GLY A 200 -3.28 1.42 -0.02
CA GLY A 200 -3.85 2.56 -0.73
C GLY A 200 -3.58 2.45 -2.24
N ALA A 201 -4.53 2.91 -3.04
CA ALA A 201 -4.44 2.92 -4.50
C ALA A 201 -4.47 4.34 -5.06
N CYS A 202 -3.75 4.57 -6.17
CA CYS A 202 -3.84 5.80 -6.95
C CYS A 202 -4.20 5.44 -8.40
N LEU A 203 -5.41 5.80 -8.83
CA LEU A 203 -5.84 5.67 -10.21
C LEU A 203 -5.51 6.98 -10.95
N ALA A 204 -4.44 6.94 -11.73
CA ALA A 204 -3.84 8.09 -12.38
C ALA A 204 -4.10 8.14 -13.90
N ASP A 205 -5.25 7.63 -14.32
CA ASP A 205 -5.68 7.69 -15.71
C ASP A 205 -5.89 9.15 -16.17
N ASP A 206 -5.69 9.41 -17.44
CA ASP A 206 -5.96 10.73 -18.03
C ASP A 206 -7.43 11.16 -17.81
N MET A 207 -7.66 12.48 -17.92
CA MET A 207 -9.02 13.01 -17.82
C MET A 207 -9.91 12.44 -18.93
N GLY A 208 -11.16 12.09 -18.56
CA GLY A 208 -12.14 11.53 -19.50
C GLY A 208 -12.07 10.01 -19.71
N LEU A 209 -11.11 9.30 -19.12
CA LEU A 209 -11.00 7.85 -19.21
C LEU A 209 -11.93 7.08 -18.26
N GLY A 210 -12.87 7.78 -17.60
CA GLY A 210 -13.92 7.16 -16.80
C GLY A 210 -13.46 6.61 -15.46
N LYS A 211 -12.61 7.35 -14.75
CA LYS A 211 -12.20 7.02 -13.37
C LYS A 211 -13.39 6.84 -12.42
N THR A 212 -14.42 7.69 -12.57
CA THR A 212 -15.66 7.59 -11.80
C THR A 212 -16.35 6.25 -12.03
N ALA A 213 -16.50 5.82 -13.28
CA ALA A 213 -17.09 4.53 -13.62
C ALA A 213 -16.28 3.35 -13.06
N GLN A 214 -14.94 3.43 -13.11
CA GLN A 214 -14.05 2.43 -12.52
C GLN A 214 -14.20 2.36 -10.98
N LEU A 215 -14.31 3.50 -10.29
CA LEU A 215 -14.53 3.49 -8.84
C LEU A 215 -15.91 2.93 -8.50
N ILE A 216 -16.98 3.29 -9.22
CA ILE A 216 -18.32 2.75 -9.02
C ILE A 216 -18.30 1.24 -9.21
N ALA A 217 -17.68 0.77 -10.29
CA ALA A 217 -17.52 -0.66 -10.54
C ALA A 217 -16.69 -1.36 -9.44
N THR A 218 -15.68 -0.69 -8.90
CA THR A 218 -14.88 -1.22 -7.78
C THR A 218 -15.73 -1.35 -6.50
N ILE A 219 -16.62 -0.40 -6.23
CA ILE A 219 -17.54 -0.48 -5.07
C ILE A 219 -18.43 -1.71 -5.17
N LEU A 220 -18.93 -2.02 -6.38
CA LEU A 220 -19.77 -3.20 -6.63
C LEU A 220 -18.97 -4.51 -6.62
N ALA A 221 -17.79 -4.53 -7.27
CA ALA A 221 -16.97 -5.74 -7.40
C ALA A 221 -16.29 -6.18 -6.10
N ASP A 222 -16.01 -5.24 -5.21
CA ASP A 222 -15.24 -5.45 -3.99
C ASP A 222 -15.90 -4.70 -2.81
N PRO A 223 -17.05 -5.20 -2.32
CA PRO A 223 -17.76 -4.60 -1.19
C PRO A 223 -16.84 -4.48 0.02
N SER A 224 -16.89 -3.33 0.70
CA SER A 224 -16.16 -3.09 1.94
C SER A 224 -17.13 -3.10 3.12
N PRO A 225 -16.70 -3.52 4.32
CA PRO A 225 -17.53 -3.37 5.51
C PRO A 225 -17.71 -1.88 5.84
N GLY A 226 -18.92 -1.38 5.66
CA GLY A 226 -19.29 0.02 5.88
C GLY A 226 -19.27 0.88 4.61
N PRO A 227 -19.78 2.11 4.73
CA PRO A 227 -20.01 3.02 3.61
C PRO A 227 -18.71 3.52 2.97
N THR A 228 -18.81 3.85 1.67
CA THR A 228 -17.73 4.53 0.95
C THR A 228 -17.90 6.04 1.06
N LEU A 229 -16.92 6.75 1.60
CA LEU A 229 -16.85 8.20 1.57
C LEU A 229 -16.13 8.66 0.30
N VAL A 230 -16.82 9.40 -0.56
CA VAL A 230 -16.25 10.06 -1.73
C VAL A 230 -16.08 11.54 -1.44
N VAL A 231 -14.84 12.02 -1.44
CA VAL A 231 -14.50 13.44 -1.29
C VAL A 231 -14.13 14.00 -2.64
N CYS A 232 -14.89 14.98 -3.12
CA CYS A 232 -14.69 15.55 -4.45
C CYS A 232 -14.78 17.09 -4.45
N PRO A 233 -14.31 17.76 -5.50
CA PRO A 233 -14.59 19.19 -5.69
C PRO A 233 -16.08 19.46 -5.79
N VAL A 234 -16.55 20.59 -5.25
CA VAL A 234 -17.97 20.96 -5.28
C VAL A 234 -18.55 20.99 -6.69
N SER A 235 -17.74 21.36 -7.68
CA SER A 235 -18.15 21.45 -9.10
C SER A 235 -18.55 20.10 -9.72
N VAL A 236 -18.06 18.97 -9.18
CA VAL A 236 -18.32 17.64 -9.71
C VAL A 236 -19.26 16.80 -8.82
N LEU A 237 -19.67 17.33 -7.67
CA LEU A 237 -20.53 16.62 -6.72
C LEU A 237 -21.82 16.09 -7.37
N GLY A 238 -22.56 16.96 -8.09
CA GLY A 238 -23.77 16.57 -8.80
C GLY A 238 -23.51 15.64 -10.02
N ASN A 239 -22.28 15.61 -10.53
CA ASN A 239 -21.89 14.64 -11.55
C ASN A 239 -21.74 13.25 -10.92
N TRP A 240 -21.10 13.15 -9.75
CA TRP A 240 -20.98 11.90 -9.00
C TRP A 240 -22.35 11.28 -8.69
N GLU A 241 -23.28 12.06 -8.18
CA GLU A 241 -24.65 11.59 -7.89
C GLU A 241 -25.33 11.03 -9.14
N ARG A 242 -25.24 11.76 -10.28
CA ARG A 242 -25.82 11.31 -11.55
C ARG A 242 -25.15 10.06 -12.11
N GLU A 243 -23.82 9.95 -12.01
CA GLU A 243 -23.08 8.80 -12.52
C GLU A 243 -23.35 7.56 -11.67
N ILE A 244 -23.44 7.68 -10.34
CA ILE A 244 -23.87 6.55 -9.48
C ILE A 244 -25.28 6.11 -9.83
N GLY A 245 -26.23 7.03 -9.94
CA GLY A 245 -27.61 6.71 -10.34
C GLY A 245 -27.72 6.08 -11.71
N ARG A 246 -26.76 6.36 -12.63
CA ARG A 246 -26.71 5.75 -13.96
C ARG A 246 -26.06 4.37 -13.97
N PHE A 247 -24.90 4.23 -13.34
CA PHE A 247 -24.08 3.01 -13.43
C PHE A 247 -24.38 1.99 -12.33
N ALA A 248 -24.86 2.43 -11.18
CA ALA A 248 -25.18 1.58 -10.04
C ALA A 248 -26.43 2.08 -9.30
N PRO A 249 -27.62 2.02 -9.94
CA PRO A 249 -28.84 2.60 -9.40
C PRO A 249 -29.32 1.95 -8.09
N GLU A 250 -28.81 0.78 -7.75
CA GLU A 250 -29.13 0.08 -6.50
C GLU A 250 -28.32 0.59 -5.30
N LEU A 251 -27.21 1.34 -5.53
CA LEU A 251 -26.44 1.94 -4.45
C LEU A 251 -27.21 3.11 -3.83
N SER A 252 -27.38 3.06 -2.52
CA SER A 252 -27.94 4.15 -1.74
C SER A 252 -26.92 5.25 -1.53
N VAL A 253 -27.27 6.50 -1.86
CA VAL A 253 -26.35 7.65 -1.84
C VAL A 253 -26.83 8.71 -0.87
N LEU A 254 -25.98 9.12 0.06
CA LEU A 254 -26.17 10.29 0.90
C LEU A 254 -25.28 11.45 0.39
N VAL A 255 -25.90 12.58 0.08
CA VAL A 255 -25.15 13.81 -0.27
C VAL A 255 -24.98 14.68 0.98
N HIS A 256 -23.81 14.63 1.58
CA HIS A 256 -23.45 15.48 2.72
C HIS A 256 -22.96 16.85 2.21
N HIS A 257 -23.92 17.68 1.77
CA HIS A 257 -23.66 19.02 1.25
C HIS A 257 -24.89 19.94 1.40
N GLY A 258 -24.66 21.26 1.45
CA GLY A 258 -25.73 22.27 1.47
C GLY A 258 -26.41 22.42 2.83
N THR A 259 -27.62 23.00 2.85
CA THR A 259 -28.40 23.28 4.04
C THR A 259 -29.09 22.05 4.63
N GLY A 260 -29.22 20.98 3.84
CA GLY A 260 -29.80 19.69 4.28
C GLY A 260 -28.79 18.73 4.90
N ARG A 261 -27.48 19.13 5.01
CA ARG A 261 -26.50 18.28 5.65
C ARG A 261 -26.80 18.16 7.14
N HIS A 262 -26.70 16.96 7.67
CA HIS A 262 -26.76 16.73 9.11
C HIS A 262 -25.55 17.36 9.77
N ARG A 263 -25.78 18.50 10.43
CA ARG A 263 -24.78 19.27 11.14
C ARG A 263 -25.05 19.14 12.63
N ASP A 264 -23.98 19.01 13.42
CA ASP A 264 -24.07 19.09 14.86
C ASP A 264 -24.49 20.53 15.24
N PRO A 265 -25.66 20.72 15.84
CA PRO A 265 -26.09 22.05 16.32
C PRO A 265 -25.20 22.58 17.45
N ALA A 266 -24.32 21.79 18.05
CA ALA A 266 -23.48 22.17 19.17
C ALA A 266 -22.28 23.06 18.81
N THR A 267 -21.98 23.29 17.53
CA THR A 267 -20.93 24.25 17.13
C THR A 267 -21.27 25.71 17.41
N ASP A 268 -22.50 26.00 17.87
CA ASP A 268 -22.96 27.34 18.19
C ASP A 268 -23.16 27.62 19.71
N GLY A 269 -22.63 26.80 20.60
CA GLY A 269 -22.55 27.08 22.02
C GLY A 269 -23.18 26.03 22.95
N ASP A 270 -22.41 25.67 23.93
CA ASP A 270 -22.71 24.99 25.18
C ASP A 270 -23.08 23.48 25.13
N GLY A 271 -22.11 22.62 25.52
CA GLY A 271 -22.35 21.41 26.29
C GLY A 271 -22.15 20.07 25.67
N ASP A 272 -21.25 19.36 26.29
CA ASP A 272 -20.67 18.02 26.08
C ASP A 272 -21.66 16.84 25.87
N GLU A 273 -22.89 16.92 26.36
CA GLU A 273 -23.88 15.83 26.26
C GLU A 273 -24.67 15.83 24.93
N ARG A 274 -24.94 16.99 24.34
CA ARG A 274 -25.66 17.09 23.05
C ARG A 274 -24.78 16.69 21.87
N SER A 275 -23.47 16.86 21.96
CA SER A 275 -22.51 16.49 20.92
C SER A 275 -22.45 14.98 20.71
N ARG A 276 -22.58 14.16 21.75
CA ARG A 276 -22.59 12.70 21.66
C ARG A 276 -23.84 12.16 21.01
N ASP A 277 -24.97 12.78 21.24
CA ASP A 277 -26.27 12.34 20.71
C ASP A 277 -26.35 12.61 19.20
N THR A 278 -25.81 13.75 18.75
CA THR A 278 -25.76 14.11 17.32
C THR A 278 -24.76 13.30 16.52
N THR A 279 -23.63 12.92 17.12
CA THR A 279 -22.63 12.06 16.49
C THR A 279 -23.15 10.63 16.29
N ALA A 280 -23.84 10.07 17.29
CA ALA A 280 -24.49 8.77 17.19
C ALA A 280 -25.58 8.80 16.12
N ALA A 281 -26.41 9.84 16.08
CA ALA A 281 -27.46 9.99 15.06
C ALA A 281 -26.87 10.12 13.64
N PHE A 282 -25.72 10.76 13.47
CA PHE A 282 -25.04 10.81 12.17
C PHE A 282 -24.46 9.45 11.78
N ALA A 283 -23.88 8.72 12.71
CA ALA A 283 -23.38 7.37 12.47
C ALA A 283 -24.50 6.42 12.04
N ASP A 284 -25.62 6.45 12.73
CA ASP A 284 -26.82 5.68 12.40
C ASP A 284 -27.35 6.05 11.02
N LEU A 285 -27.44 7.33 10.70
CA LEU A 285 -27.84 7.79 9.37
C LEU A 285 -26.92 7.23 8.29
N VAL A 286 -25.59 7.42 8.45
CA VAL A 286 -24.58 7.02 7.46
C VAL A 286 -24.58 5.51 7.24
N SER A 287 -24.85 4.73 8.27
CA SER A 287 -24.89 3.25 8.19
C SER A 287 -25.97 2.72 7.25
N GLY A 288 -26.98 3.52 6.94
CA GLY A 288 -28.06 3.19 5.99
C GLY A 288 -27.69 3.44 4.51
N PHE A 289 -26.49 3.92 4.21
CA PHE A 289 -26.07 4.26 2.86
C PHE A 289 -24.81 3.52 2.44
N ASP A 290 -24.74 3.19 1.15
CA ASP A 290 -23.55 2.56 0.55
C ASP A 290 -22.46 3.59 0.22
N VAL A 291 -22.89 4.80 -0.20
CA VAL A 291 -21.98 5.88 -0.61
C VAL A 291 -22.40 7.20 0.03
N VAL A 292 -21.41 7.89 0.60
CA VAL A 292 -21.55 9.26 1.10
C VAL A 292 -20.70 10.18 0.25
N LEU A 293 -21.33 11.18 -0.37
CA LEU A 293 -20.66 12.19 -1.19
C LEU A 293 -20.44 13.46 -0.36
N THR A 294 -19.22 13.96 -0.34
CA THR A 294 -18.90 15.24 0.33
C THR A 294 -17.81 16.02 -0.40
N THR A 295 -17.47 17.19 0.10
CA THR A 295 -16.43 18.04 -0.50
C THR A 295 -15.25 18.24 0.43
N TYR A 296 -14.09 18.57 -0.14
CA TYR A 296 -12.86 18.83 0.63
C TYR A 296 -13.02 19.89 1.72
N SER A 297 -13.78 20.95 1.43
CA SER A 297 -14.05 22.02 2.40
C SER A 297 -14.91 21.55 3.56
N LEU A 298 -15.86 20.62 3.31
CA LEU A 298 -16.72 20.06 4.36
C LEU A 298 -15.98 19.04 5.21
N VAL A 299 -15.07 18.25 4.64
CA VAL A 299 -14.20 17.37 5.44
C VAL A 299 -13.41 18.16 6.48
N ALA A 300 -12.88 19.32 6.12
CA ALA A 300 -12.16 20.17 7.07
C ALA A 300 -13.08 20.86 8.09
N ARG A 301 -14.32 21.18 7.70
CA ARG A 301 -15.27 21.90 8.52
C ARG A 301 -16.03 21.00 9.51
N ASP A 302 -16.43 19.82 9.02
CA ASP A 302 -17.24 18.85 9.76
C ASP A 302 -16.35 17.67 10.23
N ALA A 303 -15.04 17.95 10.46
CA ALA A 303 -13.99 16.95 10.75
C ALA A 303 -14.34 16.11 11.98
N ASP A 304 -14.81 16.75 13.06
CA ASP A 304 -15.14 16.08 14.32
C ASP A 304 -16.21 15.00 14.12
N GLN A 305 -17.17 15.26 13.24
CA GLN A 305 -18.25 14.32 12.93
C GLN A 305 -17.79 13.18 11.99
N LEU A 306 -17.03 13.53 10.93
CA LEU A 306 -16.59 12.56 9.93
C LEU A 306 -15.49 11.63 10.44
N GLN A 307 -14.66 12.07 11.40
CA GLN A 307 -13.56 11.31 11.99
C GLN A 307 -14.01 10.30 13.06
N THR A 308 -15.22 10.43 13.58
CA THR A 308 -15.76 9.46 14.54
C THR A 308 -16.15 8.13 13.87
N LEU A 309 -16.29 8.12 12.55
CA LEU A 309 -16.66 6.96 11.76
C LEU A 309 -15.45 6.23 11.22
N THR A 310 -15.54 4.91 11.16
CA THR A 310 -14.63 4.10 10.35
C THR A 310 -15.29 3.81 9.01
N TRP A 311 -14.74 4.42 7.97
CA TRP A 311 -15.24 4.25 6.61
C TRP A 311 -14.76 2.91 6.02
N GLY A 312 -15.63 2.22 5.33
CA GLY A 312 -15.22 1.02 4.57
C GLY A 312 -14.23 1.37 3.47
N ARG A 313 -14.48 2.50 2.77
CA ARG A 313 -13.59 3.05 1.74
C ARG A 313 -13.59 4.57 1.78
N LEU A 314 -12.42 5.17 1.61
CA LEU A 314 -12.23 6.61 1.36
C LEU A 314 -11.73 6.79 -0.07
N ALA A 315 -12.49 7.47 -0.89
CA ALA A 315 -12.12 7.82 -2.27
C ALA A 315 -11.97 9.35 -2.38
N LEU A 316 -10.84 9.78 -2.94
CA LEU A 316 -10.49 11.18 -3.12
C LEU A 316 -10.47 11.48 -4.62
N ASP A 317 -11.45 12.21 -5.10
CA ASP A 317 -11.46 12.67 -6.49
C ASP A 317 -10.70 13.99 -6.63
N GLU A 318 -9.93 14.14 -7.70
CA GLU A 318 -8.99 15.24 -7.92
C GLU A 318 -8.06 15.39 -6.70
N ALA A 319 -7.40 14.28 -6.32
CA ALA A 319 -6.60 14.16 -5.10
C ALA A 319 -5.46 15.20 -4.99
N GLN A 320 -5.07 15.85 -6.08
CA GLN A 320 -4.14 16.99 -6.06
C GLN A 320 -4.63 18.17 -5.21
N GLN A 321 -5.92 18.23 -4.85
CA GLN A 321 -6.46 19.23 -3.92
C GLN A 321 -5.77 19.18 -2.54
N ILE A 322 -5.25 18.04 -2.14
CA ILE A 322 -4.55 17.85 -0.86
C ILE A 322 -3.03 17.65 -1.00
N LYS A 323 -2.44 18.06 -2.15
CA LYS A 323 -0.99 17.93 -2.40
C LYS A 323 -0.10 18.60 -1.34
N ASN A 324 -0.59 19.64 -0.69
CA ASN A 324 0.12 20.29 0.41
C ASN A 324 -0.34 19.74 1.77
N PRO A 325 0.49 18.90 2.44
CA PRO A 325 0.13 18.24 3.69
C PRO A 325 -0.04 19.22 4.87
N ARG A 326 0.39 20.49 4.71
CA ARG A 326 0.29 21.51 5.77
C ARG A 326 -1.09 22.17 5.85
N THR A 327 -1.92 22.01 4.83
CA THR A 327 -3.27 22.60 4.82
C THR A 327 -4.20 21.90 5.82
N ASN A 328 -5.15 22.64 6.38
CA ASN A 328 -6.15 22.08 7.28
C ASN A 328 -6.98 20.98 6.59
N THR A 329 -7.30 21.16 5.32
CA THR A 329 -8.02 20.17 4.51
C THR A 329 -7.23 18.86 4.37
N ALA A 330 -5.93 18.94 4.03
CA ALA A 330 -5.10 17.74 3.90
C ALA A 330 -4.97 16.99 5.24
N LYS A 331 -4.80 17.73 6.35
CA LYS A 331 -4.75 17.15 7.69
C LYS A 331 -6.08 16.48 8.08
N ALA A 332 -7.20 17.12 7.79
CA ALA A 332 -8.53 16.58 8.09
C ALA A 332 -8.80 15.30 7.29
N VAL A 333 -8.46 15.29 5.99
CA VAL A 333 -8.59 14.09 5.14
C VAL A 333 -7.66 12.95 5.60
N ALA A 334 -6.42 13.26 5.98
CA ALA A 334 -5.47 12.27 6.48
C ALA A 334 -5.92 11.62 7.80
N ALA A 335 -6.63 12.36 8.64
CA ALA A 335 -7.15 11.91 9.93
C ALA A 335 -8.42 11.03 9.83
N LEU A 336 -9.07 10.97 8.66
CA LEU A 336 -10.22 10.07 8.46
C LEU A 336 -9.79 8.61 8.60
N SER A 337 -10.50 7.84 9.39
CA SER A 337 -10.29 6.40 9.50
C SER A 337 -10.99 5.67 8.34
N ALA A 338 -10.25 4.89 7.56
CA ALA A 338 -10.82 4.11 6.47
C ALA A 338 -10.02 2.82 6.27
N GLN A 339 -10.72 1.73 5.99
CA GLN A 339 -10.09 0.42 5.73
C GLN A 339 -9.39 0.39 4.37
N ARG A 340 -9.95 1.07 3.37
CA ARG A 340 -9.41 1.17 2.01
C ARG A 340 -9.32 2.63 1.59
N ARG A 341 -8.27 3.00 0.87
CA ARG A 341 -8.04 4.36 0.41
C ARG A 341 -7.75 4.38 -1.07
N ILE A 342 -8.45 5.23 -1.82
CA ILE A 342 -8.27 5.38 -3.26
C ILE A 342 -8.14 6.86 -3.59
N ALA A 343 -7.09 7.22 -4.30
CA ALA A 343 -6.92 8.55 -4.89
C ALA A 343 -7.19 8.49 -6.40
N LEU A 344 -8.02 9.38 -6.91
CA LEU A 344 -8.26 9.56 -8.33
C LEU A 344 -7.64 10.90 -8.75
N THR A 345 -6.85 10.90 -9.79
CA THR A 345 -6.23 12.12 -10.31
C THR A 345 -5.91 12.00 -11.80
N GLY A 346 -5.96 13.09 -12.53
CA GLY A 346 -5.44 13.18 -13.90
C GLY A 346 -4.00 13.68 -13.97
N THR A 347 -3.44 14.16 -12.83
CA THR A 347 -2.11 14.77 -12.76
C THR A 347 -1.36 14.20 -11.53
N PRO A 348 -0.89 12.93 -11.58
CA PRO A 348 -0.30 12.26 -10.42
C PRO A 348 1.03 12.87 -9.98
N VAL A 349 1.77 13.48 -10.91
CA VAL A 349 3.07 14.14 -10.66
C VAL A 349 3.06 15.51 -11.28
N GLU A 350 3.09 16.56 -10.46
CA GLU A 350 3.36 17.91 -10.91
C GLU A 350 4.85 18.21 -10.65
N ASN A 351 5.63 18.35 -11.70
CA ASN A 351 7.01 18.85 -11.60
C ASN A 351 6.97 20.30 -11.11
N ARG A 352 7.61 20.58 -9.98
CA ARG A 352 8.01 21.92 -9.56
C ARG A 352 9.52 22.06 -9.64
#